data_cff63f4fcfcdd4e165c5b57ce593bd6a
#
_entry.id   cff63f4fcfcdd4e165c5b57ce593bd6a
#
_cell.length_a   1.000
_cell.length_b   1.000
_cell.length_c   1.000
_cell.angle_alpha   90.00
_cell.angle_beta   90.00
_cell.angle_gamma   90.00
#
_symmetry.space_group_name_H-M   'P 1'
#
loop_
_entity.id
_entity.type
_entity.pdbx_description
1 polymer ?
#
loop_
_entity_poly.entity_id
_entity_poly.type
_entity_poly.pdbx_seq_one_letter_code
_entity_poly.pdbx_strand_id
1 'polypeptide(L)'
;NEVNWQFNIKQDLVKDNVTEQRLIYIEERIIKINSPEISLILEMLNKDNLVWGGNAEFKLNLENLGKTTINNALLTIDTNSFVIDYDRVNVANSDLQIKTLVFSPDIGGFGNNLKEIKEDDSYELTFSLPLLSQGDDFNLISPEELMIEAIATLSFNFATKNEKVISSLETGYIIVDTELITEARYYLDQYTVVGSGPIPPTVGEETEYMIYWKVFSGPHGLNDFEVKTSLPPYITYKGGDGSTTAGSLNYDETSREIKWTLDDISARTQIMASFEVGVIPEGNQINQLLILTNPTQLTGVEKETDSPISKNSNLLTSELLGDPRVEKQGKVIAP
;
A
#
# COMPACT_ATOMS: atom_id res chain seq x y z
N ASN A 1 -14.47 5.76 38.31
CA ASN A 1 -14.38 7.21 38.49
C ASN A 1 -15.33 7.66 39.62
N GLU A 2 -14.88 8.54 40.52
CA GLU A 2 -15.72 9.10 41.56
C GLU A 2 -15.95 10.58 41.22
N VAL A 3 -17.22 11.01 41.30
CA VAL A 3 -17.60 12.41 41.14
C VAL A 3 -18.16 12.88 42.46
N ASN A 4 -17.53 13.91 43.01
CA ASN A 4 -17.99 14.52 44.23
C ASN A 4 -18.94 15.69 43.90
N TRP A 5 -20.18 15.57 44.36
CA TRP A 5 -21.21 16.56 44.18
C TRP A 5 -21.49 17.25 45.49
N GLN A 6 -21.39 18.58 45.52
CA GLN A 6 -21.70 19.39 46.67
C GLN A 6 -22.93 20.27 46.41
N PHE A 7 -23.97 20.07 47.19
CA PHE A 7 -25.19 20.87 47.13
C PHE A 7 -25.13 21.91 48.25
N ASN A 8 -25.14 23.17 47.87
CA ASN A 8 -25.14 24.30 48.83
C ASN A 8 -26.49 25.00 48.74
N ILE A 9 -27.29 24.94 49.80
CA ILE A 9 -28.52 25.72 49.92
C ILE A 9 -28.22 26.98 50.72
N LYS A 10 -28.43 28.13 50.12
CA LYS A 10 -28.26 29.45 50.76
C LYS A 10 -29.60 30.11 50.90
N GLN A 11 -29.79 30.83 52.00
CA GLN A 11 -30.96 31.70 52.25
C GLN A 11 -30.50 33.12 52.26
N ASP A 12 -31.24 33.94 51.51
CA ASP A 12 -31.08 35.40 51.57
C ASP A 12 -31.86 35.97 52.73
N LEU A 13 -31.17 36.59 53.69
CA LEU A 13 -31.73 37.32 54.80
C LEU A 13 -31.64 38.81 54.49
N VAL A 14 -32.81 39.48 54.37
CA VAL A 14 -32.87 40.93 54.18
C VAL A 14 -33.20 41.59 55.49
N LYS A 15 -32.31 42.42 55.99
CA LYS A 15 -32.53 43.26 57.17
C LYS A 15 -31.97 44.67 56.87
N ASP A 16 -32.77 45.69 57.13
CA ASP A 16 -32.43 47.08 56.93
C ASP A 16 -31.86 47.44 55.53
N ASN A 17 -32.47 46.87 54.49
CA ASN A 17 -32.05 46.95 53.09
C ASN A 17 -30.64 46.33 52.77
N VAL A 18 -30.09 45.53 53.65
CA VAL A 18 -28.87 44.76 53.41
C VAL A 18 -29.25 43.29 53.23
N THR A 19 -28.82 42.67 52.13
CA THR A 19 -29.03 41.24 51.86
C THR A 19 -27.78 40.49 52.28
N GLU A 20 -27.90 39.61 53.26
CA GLU A 20 -26.86 38.67 53.66
C GLU A 20 -27.23 37.26 53.23
N GLN A 21 -26.31 36.56 52.54
CA GLN A 21 -26.47 35.15 52.20
C GLN A 21 -25.98 34.25 53.33
N ARG A 22 -26.89 33.47 53.88
CA ARG A 22 -26.56 32.48 54.91
C ARG A 22 -26.61 31.08 54.33
N LEU A 23 -25.53 30.32 54.44
CA LEU A 23 -25.50 28.91 54.10
C LEU A 23 -26.33 28.12 55.13
N ILE A 24 -27.36 27.45 54.66
CA ILE A 24 -28.28 26.70 55.54
C ILE A 24 -27.92 25.21 55.54
N TYR A 25 -27.49 24.70 54.37
CA TYR A 25 -27.33 23.29 54.22
C TYR A 25 -26.20 23.00 53.22
N ILE A 26 -25.36 22.05 53.57
CA ILE A 26 -24.34 21.47 52.68
C ILE A 26 -24.57 19.95 52.67
N GLU A 27 -24.74 19.41 51.52
CA GLU A 27 -24.73 17.94 51.33
C GLU A 27 -23.66 17.59 50.29
N GLU A 28 -22.75 16.72 50.70
CA GLU A 28 -21.76 16.14 49.81
C GLU A 28 -22.19 14.70 49.48
N ARG A 29 -22.21 14.37 48.20
CA ARG A 29 -22.47 13.02 47.72
C ARG A 29 -21.37 12.59 46.80
N ILE A 30 -20.76 11.45 47.08
CA ILE A 30 -19.85 10.79 46.22
C ILE A 30 -20.68 9.87 45.33
N ILE A 31 -20.71 10.16 44.03
CA ILE A 31 -21.34 9.30 43.01
C ILE A 31 -20.23 8.49 42.38
N LYS A 32 -20.26 7.17 42.54
CA LYS A 32 -19.38 6.27 41.81
C LYS A 32 -19.96 6.05 40.44
N ILE A 33 -19.26 6.50 39.41
CA ILE A 33 -19.60 6.23 38.03
C ILE A 33 -18.84 4.97 37.61
N ASN A 34 -19.51 3.86 37.53
CA ASN A 34 -18.97 2.67 36.89
C ASN A 34 -19.08 2.88 35.39
N SER A 35 -17.95 3.11 34.72
CA SER A 35 -17.86 3.10 33.26
C SER A 35 -17.16 1.82 32.82
N PRO A 36 -17.50 1.26 31.66
CA PRO A 36 -16.70 0.20 31.07
C PRO A 36 -15.28 0.71 30.81
N GLU A 37 -14.31 -0.09 31.14
CA GLU A 37 -12.90 0.18 30.84
C GLU A 37 -12.36 -1.05 30.11
N ILE A 38 -12.39 -0.97 28.77
CA ILE A 38 -12.02 -2.08 27.88
C ILE A 38 -10.69 -1.74 27.23
N SER A 39 -9.76 -2.67 27.29
CA SER A 39 -8.56 -2.70 26.47
C SER A 39 -8.83 -3.59 25.26
N LEU A 40 -8.61 -3.03 24.07
CA LEU A 40 -8.71 -3.73 22.79
C LEU A 40 -7.44 -3.44 21.99
N ILE A 41 -6.61 -4.47 21.82
CA ILE A 41 -5.32 -4.35 21.12
C ILE A 41 -5.33 -5.33 19.96
N LEU A 42 -5.14 -4.81 18.75
CA LEU A 42 -4.88 -5.61 17.56
C LEU A 42 -3.40 -5.46 17.21
N GLU A 43 -2.74 -6.54 16.87
CA GLU A 43 -1.34 -6.57 16.48
C GLU A 43 -1.16 -7.45 15.22
N MET A 44 -0.41 -6.97 14.24
CA MET A 44 0.03 -7.79 13.11
C MET A 44 1.38 -8.41 13.45
N LEU A 45 1.41 -9.75 13.57
CA LEU A 45 2.56 -10.49 14.09
C LEU A 45 3.74 -10.54 13.12
N ASN A 46 3.48 -10.49 11.83
CA ASN A 46 4.49 -10.66 10.77
C ASN A 46 4.56 -9.47 9.81
N LYS A 47 4.28 -8.25 10.29
CA LYS A 47 4.22 -7.03 9.47
C LYS A 47 5.51 -6.72 8.69
N ASP A 48 6.64 -7.17 9.19
CA ASP A 48 7.96 -6.97 8.57
C ASP A 48 8.36 -8.13 7.62
N ASN A 49 7.47 -9.10 7.42
CA ASN A 49 7.74 -10.29 6.60
C ASN A 49 6.52 -10.76 5.80
N LEU A 50 5.75 -9.82 5.22
CA LEU A 50 4.61 -10.13 4.37
C LEU A 50 5.09 -10.42 2.95
N VAL A 51 4.73 -11.59 2.41
CA VAL A 51 5.14 -12.02 1.08
C VAL A 51 3.93 -12.45 0.25
N TRP A 52 4.01 -12.31 -1.07
CA TRP A 52 2.99 -12.77 -2.00
C TRP A 52 2.67 -14.25 -1.80
N GLY A 53 1.39 -14.60 -1.82
CA GLY A 53 0.91 -15.96 -1.61
C GLY A 53 1.03 -16.47 -0.18
N GLY A 54 1.57 -15.66 0.74
CA GLY A 54 1.65 -15.94 2.18
C GLY A 54 0.36 -15.60 2.92
N ASN A 55 0.49 -15.32 4.20
CA ASN A 55 -0.61 -14.86 5.06
C ASN A 55 -0.18 -13.65 5.88
N ALA A 56 -1.12 -12.75 6.15
CA ALA A 56 -0.98 -11.75 7.21
C ALA A 56 -1.53 -12.35 8.52
N GLU A 57 -0.71 -12.39 9.55
CA GLU A 57 -1.03 -13.02 10.84
C GLU A 57 -1.34 -11.96 11.88
N PHE A 58 -2.46 -12.14 12.57
CA PHE A 58 -2.96 -11.17 13.54
C PHE A 58 -3.21 -11.81 14.89
N LYS A 59 -3.02 -10.99 15.92
CA LYS A 59 -3.38 -11.29 17.31
C LYS A 59 -4.22 -10.16 17.87
N LEU A 60 -5.37 -10.48 18.42
CA LEU A 60 -6.24 -9.55 19.12
C LEU A 60 -6.28 -9.93 20.59
N ASN A 61 -6.08 -8.96 21.46
CA ASN A 61 -6.28 -9.07 22.90
C ASN A 61 -7.44 -8.16 23.31
N LEU A 62 -8.40 -8.75 24.02
CA LEU A 62 -9.57 -8.07 24.58
C LEU A 62 -9.59 -8.28 26.10
N GLU A 63 -9.59 -7.22 26.88
CA GLU A 63 -9.59 -7.27 28.34
C GLU A 63 -10.57 -6.26 28.95
N ASN A 64 -11.35 -6.68 29.90
CA ASN A 64 -12.22 -5.81 30.67
C ASN A 64 -11.53 -5.39 31.98
N LEU A 65 -10.92 -4.23 31.97
CA LEU A 65 -10.23 -3.62 33.14
C LEU A 65 -11.22 -2.92 34.10
N GLY A 66 -12.48 -2.76 33.65
CA GLY A 66 -13.52 -2.09 34.42
C GLY A 66 -14.31 -3.06 35.29
N LYS A 67 -15.07 -2.50 36.24
CA LYS A 67 -15.92 -3.26 37.18
C LYS A 67 -17.30 -3.62 36.63
N THR A 68 -17.55 -3.27 35.38
CA THR A 68 -18.87 -3.48 34.76
C THR A 68 -18.82 -4.62 33.77
N THR A 69 -19.69 -5.60 33.96
CA THR A 69 -19.90 -6.68 32.99
C THR A 69 -20.52 -6.14 31.71
N ILE A 70 -19.96 -6.52 30.57
CA ILE A 70 -20.47 -6.19 29.26
C ILE A 70 -21.18 -7.41 28.69
N ASN A 71 -22.36 -7.21 28.13
CA ASN A 71 -23.19 -8.28 27.59
C ASN A 71 -23.44 -8.07 26.10
N ASN A 72 -23.47 -9.18 25.35
CA ASN A 72 -23.80 -9.22 23.93
C ASN A 72 -22.99 -8.19 23.09
N ALA A 73 -21.68 -8.20 23.24
CA ALA A 73 -20.79 -7.38 22.46
C ALA A 73 -20.66 -7.92 21.04
N LEU A 74 -20.38 -7.01 20.10
CA LEU A 74 -20.04 -7.30 18.70
C LEU A 74 -18.61 -6.86 18.45
N LEU A 75 -17.76 -7.76 17.98
CA LEU A 75 -16.41 -7.45 17.54
C LEU A 75 -16.37 -7.47 16.01
N THR A 76 -15.89 -6.37 15.42
CA THR A 76 -15.57 -6.30 14.00
C THR A 76 -14.09 -6.01 13.79
N ILE A 77 -13.51 -6.61 12.75
CA ILE A 77 -12.17 -6.30 12.30
C ILE A 77 -12.28 -5.86 10.85
N ASP A 78 -12.16 -4.55 10.64
CA ASP A 78 -12.17 -3.96 9.31
C ASP A 78 -10.77 -4.06 8.73
N THR A 79 -10.66 -4.57 7.50
CA THR A 79 -9.41 -4.67 6.77
C THR A 79 -9.54 -3.86 5.47
N ASN A 80 -8.52 -3.07 5.15
CA ASN A 80 -8.46 -2.35 3.89
C ASN A 80 -7.15 -2.72 3.18
N SER A 81 -7.28 -3.45 2.07
CA SER A 81 -6.11 -3.87 1.28
C SER A 81 -6.53 -4.33 -0.11
N PHE A 82 -5.65 -4.14 -1.07
CA PHE A 82 -5.75 -4.75 -2.40
C PHE A 82 -5.04 -6.11 -2.49
N VAL A 83 -4.19 -6.43 -1.52
CA VAL A 83 -3.37 -7.66 -1.54
C VAL A 83 -3.93 -8.80 -0.70
N ILE A 84 -5.03 -8.61 0.04
CA ILE A 84 -5.74 -9.69 0.72
C ILE A 84 -6.61 -10.44 -0.30
N ASP A 85 -6.49 -11.76 -0.31
CA ASP A 85 -7.33 -12.64 -1.12
C ASP A 85 -8.63 -12.95 -0.36
N TYR A 86 -9.60 -12.04 -0.48
CA TYR A 86 -10.87 -12.14 0.23
C TYR A 86 -11.69 -13.38 -0.16
N ASP A 87 -11.47 -13.96 -1.34
CA ASP A 87 -12.16 -15.18 -1.78
C ASP A 87 -11.67 -16.43 -1.02
N ARG A 88 -10.45 -16.39 -0.49
CA ARG A 88 -9.87 -17.47 0.32
C ARG A 88 -9.91 -17.21 1.83
N VAL A 89 -10.40 -16.05 2.29
CA VAL A 89 -10.50 -15.77 3.72
C VAL A 89 -11.45 -16.79 4.37
N ASN A 90 -10.93 -17.52 5.35
CA ASN A 90 -11.69 -18.45 6.17
C ASN A 90 -11.18 -18.39 7.61
N VAL A 91 -11.74 -17.48 8.38
CA VAL A 91 -11.45 -17.35 9.81
C VAL A 91 -12.53 -18.06 10.59
N ALA A 92 -12.14 -19.05 11.41
CA ALA A 92 -13.06 -19.91 12.13
C ALA A 92 -14.03 -19.11 13.03
N ASN A 93 -15.32 -19.45 12.93
CA ASN A 93 -16.38 -18.82 13.72
C ASN A 93 -16.45 -17.28 13.56
N SER A 94 -16.21 -16.79 12.36
CA SER A 94 -16.47 -15.43 11.95
C SER A 94 -17.35 -15.41 10.71
N ASP A 95 -17.96 -14.28 10.45
CA ASP A 95 -18.65 -13.96 9.20
C ASP A 95 -17.86 -12.87 8.46
N LEU A 96 -17.56 -13.11 7.18
CA LEU A 96 -16.87 -12.12 6.35
C LEU A 96 -17.91 -11.31 5.56
N GLN A 97 -18.00 -10.02 5.85
CA GLN A 97 -18.87 -9.07 5.17
C GLN A 97 -18.02 -8.08 4.37
N ILE A 98 -17.88 -8.33 3.07
CA ILE A 98 -17.02 -7.57 2.15
C ILE A 98 -15.55 -7.66 2.61
N LYS A 99 -15.06 -6.71 3.40
CA LYS A 99 -13.68 -6.62 3.94
C LYS A 99 -13.64 -6.62 5.47
N THR A 100 -14.76 -6.94 6.12
CA THR A 100 -14.91 -6.90 7.57
C THR A 100 -15.17 -8.29 8.11
N LEU A 101 -14.33 -8.76 9.05
CA LEU A 101 -14.60 -9.96 9.84
C LEU A 101 -15.52 -9.59 11.00
N VAL A 102 -16.59 -10.34 11.17
CA VAL A 102 -17.59 -10.13 12.22
C VAL A 102 -17.60 -11.33 13.16
N PHE A 103 -17.42 -11.06 14.45
CA PHE A 103 -17.56 -12.03 15.53
C PHE A 103 -18.73 -11.59 16.41
N SER A 104 -19.74 -12.45 16.56
CA SER A 104 -20.91 -12.18 17.37
C SER A 104 -21.19 -13.33 18.32
N PRO A 105 -21.95 -13.09 19.41
CA PRO A 105 -22.36 -14.12 20.36
C PRO A 105 -23.07 -15.33 19.73
N ASP A 106 -23.71 -15.13 18.58
CA ASP A 106 -24.52 -16.16 17.93
C ASP A 106 -23.71 -17.10 17.01
N ILE A 107 -22.51 -16.70 16.61
CA ILE A 107 -21.67 -17.48 15.67
C ILE A 107 -20.89 -18.61 16.38
N GLY A 108 -20.70 -18.51 17.71
CA GLY A 108 -19.92 -19.48 18.48
C GLY A 108 -18.41 -19.14 18.51
N GLY A 109 -17.57 -20.12 18.86
CA GLY A 109 -16.13 -19.93 18.97
C GLY A 109 -15.76 -18.74 19.85
N PHE A 110 -14.93 -17.79 19.31
CA PHE A 110 -14.59 -16.56 20.01
C PHE A 110 -15.82 -15.73 20.39
N GLY A 111 -16.87 -15.77 19.57
CA GLY A 111 -18.14 -15.07 19.84
C GLY A 111 -18.81 -15.50 21.15
N ASN A 112 -18.56 -16.72 21.65
CA ASN A 112 -19.08 -17.12 22.97
C ASN A 112 -18.55 -16.24 24.11
N ASN A 113 -17.33 -15.74 24.01
CA ASN A 113 -16.72 -14.84 24.99
C ASN A 113 -17.40 -13.45 24.98
N LEU A 114 -18.02 -13.09 23.84
CA LEU A 114 -18.71 -11.80 23.67
C LEU A 114 -20.12 -11.79 24.27
N LYS A 115 -20.66 -12.96 24.69
CA LYS A 115 -21.96 -13.05 25.39
C LYS A 115 -21.94 -12.32 26.72
N GLU A 116 -20.85 -12.51 27.48
CA GLU A 116 -20.64 -11.89 28.77
C GLU A 116 -19.14 -11.71 29.00
N ILE A 117 -18.69 -10.46 29.18
CA ILE A 117 -17.30 -10.11 29.47
C ILE A 117 -17.27 -9.48 30.86
N LYS A 118 -16.84 -10.27 31.84
CA LYS A 118 -16.83 -9.87 33.27
C LYS A 118 -15.60 -9.01 33.60
N GLU A 119 -15.59 -8.42 34.80
CA GLU A 119 -14.40 -7.81 35.39
C GLU A 119 -13.21 -8.78 35.32
N ASP A 120 -12.04 -8.31 34.92
CA ASP A 120 -10.78 -9.04 34.76
C ASP A 120 -10.79 -10.17 33.72
N ASP A 121 -11.89 -10.35 32.95
CA ASP A 121 -11.87 -11.29 31.84
C ASP A 121 -10.91 -10.80 30.73
N SER A 122 -10.07 -11.72 30.28
CA SER A 122 -9.11 -11.50 29.20
C SER A 122 -9.23 -12.61 28.15
N TYR A 123 -9.33 -12.22 26.88
CA TYR A 123 -9.51 -13.12 25.75
C TYR A 123 -8.51 -12.80 24.65
N GLU A 124 -7.96 -13.85 24.06
CA GLU A 124 -7.04 -13.77 22.93
C GLU A 124 -7.66 -14.43 21.70
N LEU A 125 -7.51 -13.78 20.54
CA LEU A 125 -7.89 -14.32 19.24
C LEU A 125 -6.69 -14.20 18.29
N THR A 126 -6.26 -15.32 17.73
CA THR A 126 -5.31 -15.34 16.61
C THR A 126 -5.99 -15.76 15.33
N PHE A 127 -5.69 -15.09 14.23
CA PHE A 127 -6.22 -15.40 12.92
C PHE A 127 -5.24 -15.03 11.82
N SER A 128 -5.45 -15.56 10.63
CA SER A 128 -4.63 -15.23 9.46
C SER A 128 -5.52 -14.89 8.26
N LEU A 129 -5.03 -13.96 7.43
CA LEU A 129 -5.66 -13.55 6.18
C LEU A 129 -4.73 -13.93 5.02
N PRO A 130 -5.21 -14.74 4.06
CA PRO A 130 -4.40 -15.13 2.90
C PRO A 130 -4.12 -13.92 2.01
N LEU A 131 -2.91 -13.87 1.45
CA LEU A 131 -2.48 -12.84 0.53
C LEU A 131 -2.57 -13.36 -0.90
N LEU A 132 -2.87 -12.47 -1.85
CA LEU A 132 -2.85 -12.76 -3.28
C LEU A 132 -1.49 -13.31 -3.68
N SER A 133 -1.47 -14.22 -4.66
CA SER A 133 -0.25 -14.62 -5.33
C SER A 133 0.21 -13.50 -6.26
N GLN A 134 1.51 -13.36 -6.45
CA GLN A 134 2.06 -12.42 -7.42
C GLN A 134 1.54 -12.78 -8.82
N GLY A 135 0.77 -11.88 -9.43
CA GLY A 135 0.26 -12.02 -10.79
C GLY A 135 1.17 -11.39 -11.82
N ASP A 136 0.92 -11.68 -13.11
CA ASP A 136 1.67 -11.10 -14.23
C ASP A 136 1.48 -9.57 -14.34
N ASP A 137 0.37 -9.04 -13.83
CA ASP A 137 0.04 -7.59 -13.83
C ASP A 137 0.59 -6.82 -12.61
N PHE A 138 1.42 -7.46 -11.80
CA PHE A 138 2.03 -6.87 -10.60
C PHE A 138 2.73 -5.52 -10.85
N ASN A 139 3.25 -5.33 -12.06
CA ASN A 139 4.02 -4.16 -12.48
C ASN A 139 3.25 -2.83 -12.46
N LEU A 140 1.96 -2.84 -12.14
CA LEU A 140 1.09 -1.66 -12.13
C LEU A 140 0.64 -1.26 -10.72
N ILE A 141 1.04 -2.01 -9.68
CA ILE A 141 0.59 -1.77 -8.29
C ILE A 141 1.44 -0.66 -7.67
N SER A 142 0.78 0.37 -7.17
CA SER A 142 1.46 1.45 -6.44
C SER A 142 1.92 0.97 -5.04
N PRO A 143 2.91 1.62 -4.41
CA PRO A 143 3.34 1.27 -3.06
C PRO A 143 2.21 1.27 -2.02
N GLU A 144 1.23 2.18 -2.17
CA GLU A 144 0.06 2.26 -1.29
C GLU A 144 -0.85 1.03 -1.44
N GLU A 145 -0.91 0.44 -2.63
CA GLU A 145 -1.70 -0.77 -2.89
C GLU A 145 -1.06 -2.03 -2.30
N LEU A 146 0.23 -1.99 -1.96
CA LEU A 146 0.94 -3.06 -1.25
C LEU A 146 0.71 -3.06 0.26
N MET A 147 -0.04 -2.09 0.76
CA MET A 147 -0.33 -1.92 2.18
C MET A 147 -1.52 -2.78 2.62
N ILE A 148 -1.40 -3.32 3.82
CA ILE A 148 -2.48 -3.97 4.56
C ILE A 148 -2.77 -3.09 5.77
N GLU A 149 -4.03 -2.71 5.92
CA GLU A 149 -4.53 -2.00 7.09
C GLU A 149 -5.55 -2.87 7.80
N ALA A 150 -5.51 -2.89 9.13
CA ALA A 150 -6.51 -3.57 9.95
C ALA A 150 -6.81 -2.77 11.22
N ILE A 151 -8.09 -2.71 11.59
CA ILE A 151 -8.57 -2.06 12.80
C ILE A 151 -9.69 -2.87 13.43
N ALA A 152 -9.62 -3.08 14.74
CA ALA A 152 -10.66 -3.79 15.48
C ALA A 152 -11.58 -2.80 16.19
N THR A 153 -12.87 -3.09 16.19
CA THR A 153 -13.90 -2.32 16.91
C THR A 153 -14.77 -3.27 17.74
N LEU A 154 -14.83 -3.05 19.04
CA LEU A 154 -15.78 -3.70 19.94
C LEU A 154 -16.96 -2.76 20.19
N SER A 155 -18.16 -3.19 19.82
CA SER A 155 -19.42 -2.44 20.03
C SER A 155 -20.28 -3.17 21.05
N PHE A 156 -20.83 -2.44 22.02
CA PHE A 156 -21.71 -3.00 23.07
C PHE A 156 -22.68 -1.94 23.59
N ASN A 157 -23.75 -2.39 24.23
CA ASN A 157 -24.70 -1.50 24.88
C ASN A 157 -24.32 -1.30 26.34
N PHE A 158 -24.19 -0.04 26.77
CA PHE A 158 -24.00 0.34 28.14
C PHE A 158 -25.08 1.36 28.56
N ALA A 159 -25.86 0.99 29.56
CA ALA A 159 -27.07 1.73 29.95
C ALA A 159 -28.02 1.88 28.74
N THR A 160 -28.18 3.08 28.21
CA THR A 160 -29.07 3.36 27.06
C THR A 160 -28.33 3.74 25.80
N LYS A 161 -26.98 3.62 25.79
CA LYS A 161 -26.12 4.03 24.68
C LYS A 161 -25.38 2.85 24.11
N ASN A 162 -25.14 2.91 22.80
CA ASN A 162 -24.19 2.05 22.14
C ASN A 162 -22.80 2.66 22.28
N GLU A 163 -21.91 1.96 22.94
CA GLU A 163 -20.52 2.33 23.14
C GLU A 163 -19.60 1.55 22.19
N LYS A 164 -18.47 2.15 21.85
CA LYS A 164 -17.47 1.54 20.97
C LYS A 164 -16.08 1.74 21.55
N VAL A 165 -15.28 0.68 21.49
CA VAL A 165 -13.84 0.70 21.75
C VAL A 165 -13.15 0.31 20.46
N ILE A 166 -12.16 1.09 20.05
CA ILE A 166 -11.43 0.93 18.78
C ILE A 166 -9.97 0.70 19.11
N SER A 167 -9.34 -0.29 18.48
CA SER A 167 -7.89 -0.54 18.59
C SER A 167 -7.09 0.56 17.87
N SER A 168 -5.78 0.56 18.03
CA SER A 168 -4.89 1.21 17.07
C SER A 168 -5.05 0.61 15.68
N LEU A 169 -4.77 1.42 14.65
CA LEU A 169 -4.64 0.94 13.28
C LEU A 169 -3.33 0.16 13.17
N GLU A 170 -3.41 -1.08 12.68
CA GLU A 170 -2.24 -1.88 12.32
C GLU A 170 -1.99 -1.79 10.83
N THR A 171 -0.72 -1.62 10.46
CA THR A 171 -0.29 -1.54 9.06
C THR A 171 0.88 -2.46 8.80
N GLY A 172 0.88 -3.11 7.64
CA GLY A 172 1.99 -3.90 7.13
C GLY A 172 2.12 -3.72 5.62
N TYR A 173 3.26 -4.09 5.06
CA TYR A 173 3.52 -3.96 3.63
C TYR A 173 4.03 -5.27 3.07
N ILE A 174 3.55 -5.65 1.88
CA ILE A 174 4.16 -6.74 1.13
C ILE A 174 5.63 -6.37 0.83
N ILE A 175 6.52 -7.30 1.13
CA ILE A 175 7.94 -7.16 0.79
C ILE A 175 8.07 -7.41 -0.71
N VAL A 176 8.54 -6.40 -1.43
CA VAL A 176 8.88 -6.47 -2.84
C VAL A 176 10.36 -6.13 -2.95
N ASP A 177 11.11 -7.03 -3.52
CA ASP A 177 12.52 -6.78 -3.82
C ASP A 177 12.69 -5.60 -4.77
N THR A 178 13.91 -5.05 -4.81
CA THR A 178 14.27 -4.07 -5.85
C THR A 178 14.02 -4.67 -7.23
N GLU A 179 13.23 -3.97 -8.05
CA GLU A 179 12.82 -4.43 -9.38
C GLU A 179 13.11 -3.38 -10.44
N LEU A 180 13.53 -3.85 -11.62
CA LEU A 180 13.71 -3.06 -12.82
C LEU A 180 12.75 -3.56 -13.91
N ILE A 181 11.85 -2.70 -14.34
CA ILE A 181 10.92 -2.95 -15.44
C ILE A 181 11.31 -2.02 -16.60
N THR A 182 11.45 -2.60 -17.79
CA THR A 182 11.76 -1.86 -19.00
C THR A 182 10.71 -2.15 -20.06
N GLU A 183 10.20 -1.11 -20.69
CA GLU A 183 9.13 -1.22 -21.69
C GLU A 183 9.43 -0.31 -22.88
N ALA A 184 9.08 -0.78 -24.10
CA ALA A 184 9.01 0.03 -25.29
C ALA A 184 7.53 0.19 -25.67
N ARG A 185 7.12 1.43 -25.92
CA ARG A 185 5.73 1.78 -26.22
C ARG A 185 5.62 2.66 -27.46
N TYR A 186 4.57 2.42 -28.22
CA TYR A 186 4.05 3.33 -29.23
C TYR A 186 2.73 3.97 -28.76
N TYR A 187 1.94 3.23 -27.96
CA TYR A 187 0.80 3.72 -27.22
C TYR A 187 1.02 3.53 -25.71
N LEU A 188 0.77 4.59 -24.94
CA LEU A 188 0.82 4.52 -23.48
C LEU A 188 -0.40 3.77 -22.92
N ASP A 189 -1.57 4.06 -23.50
CA ASP A 189 -2.86 3.43 -23.20
C ASP A 189 -3.69 3.29 -24.49
N GLN A 190 -4.97 2.92 -24.40
CA GLN A 190 -5.85 2.75 -25.56
C GLN A 190 -6.04 4.01 -26.42
N TYR A 191 -5.69 5.19 -25.92
CA TYR A 191 -6.00 6.47 -26.56
C TYR A 191 -4.76 7.34 -26.75
N THR A 192 -3.74 7.21 -25.91
CA THR A 192 -2.57 8.11 -25.86
C THR A 192 -1.43 7.56 -26.71
N VAL A 193 -1.14 8.24 -27.80
CA VAL A 193 0.02 7.94 -28.69
C VAL A 193 1.25 8.60 -28.07
N VAL A 194 2.34 7.86 -27.94
CA VAL A 194 3.64 8.34 -27.46
C VAL A 194 4.75 8.11 -28.47
N GLY A 195 4.53 7.31 -29.51
CA GLY A 195 5.43 7.13 -30.64
C GLY A 195 5.00 7.94 -31.85
N SER A 196 5.78 7.88 -32.93
CA SER A 196 5.48 8.49 -34.22
C SER A 196 5.91 7.62 -35.39
N GLY A 197 5.44 7.95 -36.60
CA GLY A 197 5.76 7.20 -37.82
C GLY A 197 4.90 5.95 -38.04
N PRO A 198 5.23 5.12 -39.04
CA PRO A 198 4.42 3.96 -39.42
C PRO A 198 4.54 2.80 -38.43
N ILE A 199 3.43 2.13 -38.13
CA ILE A 199 3.35 0.84 -37.46
C ILE A 199 2.52 -0.11 -38.30
N PRO A 200 3.10 -1.23 -38.78
CA PRO A 200 4.48 -1.74 -38.63
C PRO A 200 5.55 -0.79 -39.19
N PRO A 201 6.80 -0.84 -38.67
CA PRO A 201 7.91 -0.03 -39.17
C PRO A 201 8.16 -0.31 -40.67
N THR A 202 8.27 0.75 -41.48
CA THR A 202 8.36 0.65 -42.95
C THR A 202 9.77 1.03 -43.41
N VAL A 203 10.34 0.28 -44.35
CA VAL A 203 11.68 0.58 -44.90
C VAL A 203 11.74 2.00 -45.46
N GLY A 204 12.75 2.75 -45.03
CA GLY A 204 13.03 4.13 -45.46
C GLY A 204 12.20 5.18 -44.74
N GLU A 205 11.23 4.81 -43.90
CA GLU A 205 10.44 5.74 -43.09
C GLU A 205 10.87 5.66 -41.61
N GLU A 206 10.93 6.82 -40.95
CA GLU A 206 11.28 6.85 -39.52
C GLU A 206 10.10 6.46 -38.66
N THR A 207 10.35 5.56 -37.70
CA THR A 207 9.41 5.25 -36.59
C THR A 207 10.08 5.55 -35.28
N GLU A 208 9.35 6.21 -34.37
CA GLU A 208 9.83 6.59 -33.05
C GLU A 208 9.05 5.86 -31.96
N TYR A 209 9.75 5.50 -30.91
CA TYR A 209 9.23 4.74 -29.78
C TYR A 209 9.64 5.40 -28.46
N MET A 210 8.75 5.38 -27.49
CA MET A 210 9.06 5.79 -26.11
C MET A 210 9.53 4.58 -25.30
N ILE A 211 10.67 4.73 -24.67
CA ILE A 211 11.23 3.72 -23.76
C ILE A 211 10.95 4.19 -22.32
N TYR A 212 10.46 3.28 -21.49
CA TYR A 212 10.20 3.51 -20.07
C TYR A 212 11.08 2.60 -19.23
N TRP A 213 11.69 3.18 -18.19
CA TRP A 213 12.32 2.48 -17.11
C TRP A 213 11.56 2.77 -15.82
N LYS A 214 11.06 1.74 -15.17
CA LYS A 214 10.39 1.82 -13.87
C LYS A 214 11.22 1.05 -12.87
N VAL A 215 11.49 1.65 -11.74
CA VAL A 215 12.25 1.01 -10.66
C VAL A 215 11.46 1.11 -9.37
N PHE A 216 11.31 -0.03 -8.72
CA PHE A 216 10.84 -0.13 -7.35
C PHE A 216 12.04 -0.41 -6.44
N SER A 217 12.24 0.40 -5.40
CA SER A 217 13.46 0.38 -4.58
C SER A 217 13.53 -0.73 -3.54
N GLY A 218 12.48 -1.53 -3.40
CA GLY A 218 12.42 -2.54 -2.34
C GLY A 218 12.22 -1.96 -0.93
N PRO A 219 12.33 -2.82 0.10
CA PRO A 219 11.99 -2.45 1.48
C PRO A 219 13.00 -1.50 2.14
N HIS A 220 14.24 -1.46 1.69
CA HIS A 220 15.33 -0.72 2.35
C HIS A 220 15.79 0.54 1.61
N GLY A 221 15.30 0.75 0.38
CA GLY A 221 15.80 1.83 -0.46
C GLY A 221 17.21 1.58 -1.02
N LEU A 222 17.72 2.50 -1.86
CA LEU A 222 19.01 2.34 -2.53
C LEU A 222 19.86 3.61 -2.43
N ASN A 223 21.16 3.43 -2.31
CA ASN A 223 22.20 4.43 -2.57
C ASN A 223 22.92 4.12 -3.88
N ASP A 224 23.60 5.09 -4.45
CA ASP A 224 24.43 4.95 -5.66
C ASP A 224 23.68 4.27 -6.83
N PHE A 225 22.43 4.66 -7.01
CA PHE A 225 21.55 4.10 -8.02
C PHE A 225 21.98 4.47 -9.43
N GLU A 226 22.13 3.47 -10.29
CA GLU A 226 22.41 3.62 -11.71
C GLU A 226 21.59 2.62 -12.53
N VAL A 227 20.88 3.11 -13.56
CA VAL A 227 20.31 2.28 -14.63
C VAL A 227 20.95 2.66 -15.94
N LYS A 228 21.39 1.67 -16.72
CA LYS A 228 22.04 1.92 -18.01
C LYS A 228 21.69 0.90 -19.07
N THR A 229 21.68 1.35 -20.31
CA THR A 229 21.63 0.53 -21.53
C THR A 229 22.45 1.19 -22.63
N SER A 230 22.74 0.47 -23.70
CA SER A 230 23.31 1.05 -24.93
C SER A 230 22.35 0.88 -26.09
N LEU A 231 22.43 1.78 -27.07
CA LEU A 231 21.63 1.75 -28.28
C LEU A 231 22.37 1.03 -29.43
N PRO A 232 21.70 0.14 -30.18
CA PRO A 232 22.23 -0.41 -31.43
C PRO A 232 22.66 0.71 -32.41
N PRO A 233 23.62 0.47 -33.31
CA PRO A 233 24.16 1.51 -34.21
C PRO A 233 23.12 2.19 -35.11
N TYR A 234 22.04 1.49 -35.46
CA TYR A 234 20.97 2.00 -36.32
C TYR A 234 19.83 2.70 -35.58
N ILE A 235 19.88 2.75 -34.27
CA ILE A 235 18.90 3.48 -33.43
C ILE A 235 19.43 4.87 -33.16
N THR A 236 18.59 5.87 -33.29
CA THR A 236 18.90 7.27 -32.98
C THR A 236 18.27 7.64 -31.65
N TYR A 237 19.05 8.18 -30.72
CA TYR A 237 18.51 8.84 -29.52
C TYR A 237 17.88 10.17 -29.93
N LYS A 238 16.63 10.37 -29.63
CA LYS A 238 15.88 11.57 -30.01
C LYS A 238 15.92 12.66 -28.94
N GLY A 239 16.42 12.36 -27.78
CA GLY A 239 16.38 13.26 -26.65
C GLY A 239 14.97 13.34 -26.10
N GLY A 240 14.13 14.08 -26.74
CA GLY A 240 12.75 14.28 -26.32
C GLY A 240 12.66 14.84 -24.89
N ASP A 241 11.47 15.03 -24.41
CA ASP A 241 11.22 15.36 -23.00
C ASP A 241 11.44 14.13 -22.12
N GLY A 242 12.65 13.52 -22.19
CA GLY A 242 13.05 12.46 -21.29
C GLY A 242 12.73 12.92 -19.89
N SER A 243 11.59 12.46 -19.36
CA SER A 243 11.16 12.83 -18.03
C SER A 243 11.67 11.82 -17.05
N THR A 244 12.24 12.32 -15.98
CA THR A 244 12.53 11.52 -14.80
C THR A 244 11.67 12.02 -13.65
N THR A 245 11.13 11.11 -12.85
CA THR A 245 10.47 11.48 -11.58
C THR A 245 11.51 11.92 -10.55
N ALA A 246 12.77 11.45 -10.70
CA ALA A 246 13.91 11.81 -9.86
C ALA A 246 15.24 11.54 -10.60
N GLY A 247 16.30 12.25 -10.22
CA GLY A 247 17.66 12.05 -10.74
C GLY A 247 17.92 12.66 -12.10
N SER A 248 18.97 12.18 -12.77
CA SER A 248 19.46 12.68 -14.05
C SER A 248 19.58 11.59 -15.10
N LEU A 249 19.00 11.82 -16.28
CA LEU A 249 19.13 10.95 -17.44
C LEU A 249 20.10 11.59 -18.45
N ASN A 250 21.14 10.87 -18.83
CA ASN A 250 22.17 11.34 -19.73
C ASN A 250 22.41 10.34 -20.86
N TYR A 251 22.69 10.85 -22.07
CA TYR A 251 23.11 10.07 -23.22
C TYR A 251 24.52 10.45 -23.63
N ASP A 252 25.38 9.45 -23.79
CA ASP A 252 26.74 9.62 -24.35
C ASP A 252 26.75 9.17 -25.82
N GLU A 253 26.95 10.13 -26.73
CA GLU A 253 26.97 9.86 -28.17
C GLU A 253 28.13 8.93 -28.60
N THR A 254 29.26 8.96 -27.88
CA THR A 254 30.43 8.16 -28.23
C THR A 254 30.24 6.68 -27.90
N SER A 255 29.81 6.39 -26.69
CA SER A 255 29.53 5.01 -26.24
C SER A 255 28.12 4.55 -26.62
N ARG A 256 27.23 5.47 -27.02
CA ARG A 256 25.81 5.24 -27.27
C ARG A 256 25.08 4.72 -26.05
N GLU A 257 25.59 5.03 -24.86
CA GLU A 257 25.04 4.62 -23.58
C GLU A 257 24.06 5.67 -23.07
N ILE A 258 22.91 5.19 -22.58
CA ILE A 258 21.97 5.98 -21.80
C ILE A 258 22.13 5.57 -20.36
N LYS A 259 22.28 6.55 -19.48
CA LYS A 259 22.51 6.36 -18.05
C LYS A 259 21.55 7.23 -17.25
N TRP A 260 20.85 6.61 -16.31
CA TRP A 260 20.00 7.28 -15.32
C TRP A 260 20.60 7.08 -13.94
N THR A 261 20.89 8.18 -13.23
CA THR A 261 21.54 8.16 -11.93
C THR A 261 20.75 8.96 -10.90
N LEU A 262 20.82 8.50 -9.67
CA LEU A 262 20.27 9.17 -8.50
C LEU A 262 21.10 8.75 -7.27
N ASP A 263 21.45 9.72 -6.41
CA ASP A 263 22.29 9.44 -5.24
C ASP A 263 21.55 8.57 -4.22
N ASP A 264 20.21 8.78 -4.07
CA ASP A 264 19.41 8.20 -3.01
C ASP A 264 17.97 7.93 -3.44
N ILE A 265 17.47 6.72 -3.18
CA ILE A 265 16.05 6.36 -3.31
C ILE A 265 15.55 5.87 -1.96
N SER A 266 14.42 6.43 -1.49
CA SER A 266 13.77 5.98 -0.27
C SER A 266 13.22 4.56 -0.41
N ALA A 267 13.04 3.86 0.72
CA ALA A 267 12.39 2.55 0.77
C ALA A 267 10.98 2.61 0.16
N ARG A 268 10.56 1.52 -0.47
CA ARG A 268 9.22 1.34 -1.04
C ARG A 268 8.78 2.47 -1.97
N THR A 269 9.73 2.98 -2.74
CA THR A 269 9.50 4.10 -3.67
C THR A 269 9.58 3.61 -5.10
N GLN A 270 8.60 3.99 -5.91
CA GLN A 270 8.64 3.81 -7.35
C GLN A 270 9.13 5.09 -8.02
N ILE A 271 10.13 4.93 -8.89
CA ILE A 271 10.63 6.02 -9.74
C ILE A 271 10.61 5.59 -11.19
N MET A 272 10.54 6.56 -12.09
CA MET A 272 10.45 6.31 -13.53
C MET A 272 11.34 7.27 -14.31
N ALA A 273 11.95 6.76 -15.39
CA ALA A 273 12.55 7.55 -16.45
C ALA A 273 11.96 7.14 -17.79
N SER A 274 11.91 8.07 -18.72
CA SER A 274 11.51 7.80 -20.11
C SER A 274 12.39 8.57 -21.08
N PHE A 275 12.59 8.00 -22.27
CA PHE A 275 13.32 8.62 -23.38
C PHE A 275 12.84 8.09 -24.72
N GLU A 276 13.05 8.88 -25.76
CA GLU A 276 12.60 8.57 -27.11
C GLU A 276 13.75 8.05 -27.96
N VAL A 277 13.45 7.02 -28.77
CA VAL A 277 14.37 6.45 -29.76
C VAL A 277 13.70 6.37 -31.12
N GLY A 278 14.46 6.66 -32.18
CA GLY A 278 14.01 6.57 -33.58
C GLY A 278 14.77 5.53 -34.37
N VAL A 279 14.14 4.96 -35.36
CA VAL A 279 14.75 4.02 -36.32
C VAL A 279 14.21 4.25 -37.72
N ILE A 280 15.11 4.19 -38.71
CA ILE A 280 14.76 4.13 -40.15
C ILE A 280 15.20 2.74 -40.64
N PRO A 281 14.25 1.80 -40.83
CA PRO A 281 14.60 0.44 -41.24
C PRO A 281 15.20 0.40 -42.63
N GLU A 282 16.15 -0.52 -42.84
CA GLU A 282 16.76 -0.80 -44.13
C GLU A 282 16.10 -2.06 -44.81
N GLY A 283 16.29 -2.21 -46.11
CA GLY A 283 15.71 -3.32 -46.89
C GLY A 283 16.13 -4.72 -46.42
N ASN A 284 17.31 -4.87 -45.83
CA ASN A 284 17.79 -6.14 -45.25
C ASN A 284 17.11 -6.52 -43.92
N GLN A 285 16.33 -5.61 -43.31
CA GLN A 285 15.61 -5.84 -42.07
C GLN A 285 14.13 -6.24 -42.28
N ILE A 286 13.68 -6.36 -43.53
CA ILE A 286 12.30 -6.79 -43.82
C ILE A 286 11.98 -8.14 -43.17
N ASN A 287 10.81 -8.25 -42.55
CA ASN A 287 10.32 -9.37 -41.73
C ASN A 287 11.09 -9.64 -40.43
N GLN A 288 12.00 -8.76 -40.03
CA GLN A 288 12.72 -8.84 -38.77
C GLN A 288 12.12 -7.89 -37.71
N LEU A 289 12.30 -8.25 -36.47
CA LEU A 289 12.10 -7.33 -35.32
C LEU A 289 13.37 -6.51 -35.14
N LEU A 290 13.21 -5.22 -34.86
CA LEU A 290 14.33 -4.33 -34.60
C LEU A 290 14.63 -4.33 -33.10
N ILE A 291 15.90 -4.40 -32.73
CA ILE A 291 16.33 -4.20 -31.36
C ILE A 291 16.35 -2.68 -31.11
N LEU A 292 15.55 -2.21 -30.16
CA LEU A 292 15.44 -0.78 -29.80
C LEU A 292 16.47 -0.40 -28.75
N THR A 293 16.66 -1.25 -27.72
CA THR A 293 17.72 -1.12 -26.71
C THR A 293 18.37 -2.46 -26.46
N ASN A 294 19.65 -2.47 -26.15
CA ASN A 294 20.34 -3.63 -25.59
C ASN A 294 19.80 -3.93 -24.16
N PRO A 295 20.17 -5.08 -23.55
CA PRO A 295 19.79 -5.34 -22.17
C PRO A 295 20.10 -4.17 -21.25
N THR A 296 19.16 -3.85 -20.34
CA THR A 296 19.30 -2.76 -19.38
C THR A 296 19.76 -3.34 -18.04
N GLN A 297 20.71 -2.67 -17.40
CA GLN A 297 21.22 -3.04 -16.10
C GLN A 297 20.90 -1.96 -15.07
N LEU A 298 20.41 -2.39 -13.91
CA LEU A 298 20.31 -1.59 -12.69
C LEU A 298 21.39 -2.03 -11.72
N THR A 299 22.08 -1.08 -11.11
CA THR A 299 23.00 -1.30 -9.98
C THR A 299 22.74 -0.28 -8.88
N GLY A 300 23.07 -0.63 -7.66
CA GLY A 300 22.94 0.22 -6.48
C GLY A 300 23.43 -0.49 -5.23
N VAL A 301 23.32 0.17 -4.09
CA VAL A 301 23.63 -0.39 -2.78
C VAL A 301 22.41 -0.25 -1.88
N GLU A 302 21.97 -1.35 -1.31
CA GLU A 302 20.84 -1.36 -0.37
C GLU A 302 21.24 -0.63 0.94
N LYS A 303 20.41 0.33 1.39
CA LYS A 303 20.78 1.26 2.45
C LYS A 303 20.99 0.67 3.82
N GLU A 304 20.20 -0.34 4.19
CA GLU A 304 20.23 -0.89 5.55
C GLU A 304 21.24 -2.04 5.68
N THR A 305 21.51 -2.74 4.60
CA THR A 305 22.36 -3.94 4.61
C THR A 305 23.75 -3.70 3.99
N ASP A 306 23.95 -2.53 3.35
CA ASP A 306 25.13 -2.22 2.52
C ASP A 306 25.40 -3.27 1.42
N SER A 307 24.38 -4.02 1.04
CA SER A 307 24.51 -5.08 0.04
C SER A 307 24.41 -4.53 -1.39
N PRO A 308 25.30 -4.93 -2.31
CA PRO A 308 25.21 -4.51 -3.70
C PRO A 308 24.00 -5.16 -4.38
N ILE A 309 23.22 -4.36 -5.08
CA ILE A 309 22.09 -4.80 -5.90
C ILE A 309 22.50 -4.75 -7.37
N SER A 310 22.16 -5.80 -8.10
CA SER A 310 22.26 -5.83 -9.56
C SER A 310 21.06 -6.56 -10.15
N LYS A 311 20.33 -5.88 -11.03
CA LYS A 311 19.19 -6.43 -11.78
C LYS A 311 19.41 -6.18 -13.27
N ASN A 312 18.99 -7.14 -14.09
CA ASN A 312 19.10 -7.02 -15.55
C ASN A 312 17.72 -7.26 -16.16
N SER A 313 17.39 -6.48 -17.18
CA SER A 313 16.25 -6.75 -18.03
C SER A 313 16.71 -7.23 -19.41
N ASN A 314 15.78 -7.82 -20.15
CA ASN A 314 16.02 -8.23 -21.53
C ASN A 314 16.16 -6.99 -22.47
N LEU A 315 16.70 -7.23 -23.66
CA LEU A 315 16.65 -6.23 -24.73
C LEU A 315 15.20 -5.89 -25.10
N LEU A 316 14.95 -4.66 -25.51
CA LEU A 316 13.66 -4.23 -26.03
C LEU A 316 13.65 -4.27 -27.55
N THR A 317 12.52 -4.70 -28.12
CA THR A 317 12.36 -4.80 -29.57
C THR A 317 11.12 -4.05 -30.04
N SER A 318 11.05 -3.85 -31.35
CA SER A 318 9.86 -3.31 -32.02
C SER A 318 8.61 -4.23 -31.93
N GLU A 319 8.71 -5.41 -31.32
CA GLU A 319 7.54 -6.27 -31.02
C GLU A 319 6.57 -5.61 -30.03
N LEU A 320 7.08 -4.69 -29.19
CA LEU A 320 6.30 -3.88 -28.25
C LEU A 320 5.43 -4.73 -27.32
N LEU A 321 6.04 -5.71 -26.65
CA LEU A 321 5.33 -6.57 -25.71
C LEU A 321 4.62 -5.73 -24.64
N GLY A 322 3.33 -5.99 -24.44
CA GLY A 322 2.47 -5.25 -23.52
C GLY A 322 1.99 -3.89 -24.03
N ASP A 323 2.30 -3.47 -25.27
CA ASP A 323 1.66 -2.27 -25.84
C ASP A 323 0.16 -2.52 -26.05
N PRO A 324 -0.74 -1.64 -25.59
CA PRO A 324 -2.18 -1.90 -25.55
C PRO A 324 -2.84 -2.02 -26.95
N ARG A 325 -2.18 -1.57 -28.02
CA ARG A 325 -2.79 -1.54 -29.37
C ARG A 325 -1.98 -2.20 -30.46
N VAL A 326 -0.66 -2.13 -30.39
CA VAL A 326 0.22 -2.53 -31.50
C VAL A 326 1.21 -3.64 -31.12
N GLU A 327 0.96 -4.31 -30.03
CA GLU A 327 1.72 -5.51 -29.65
C GLU A 327 1.79 -6.50 -30.80
N LYS A 328 2.99 -7.06 -31.05
CA LYS A 328 3.27 -8.03 -32.15
C LYS A 328 3.17 -7.49 -33.57
N GLN A 329 3.04 -6.17 -33.74
CA GLN A 329 3.04 -5.54 -35.08
C GLN A 329 4.40 -4.92 -35.44
N GLY A 330 5.48 -5.29 -34.76
CA GLY A 330 6.79 -4.65 -34.88
C GLY A 330 7.70 -5.19 -35.98
N LYS A 331 7.29 -6.13 -36.84
CA LYS A 331 8.10 -6.61 -37.96
C LYS A 331 8.15 -5.58 -39.07
N VAL A 332 9.37 -5.31 -39.57
CA VAL A 332 9.60 -4.38 -40.66
C VAL A 332 8.89 -4.84 -41.93
N ILE A 333 8.20 -3.94 -42.61
CA ILE A 333 7.57 -4.16 -43.88
C ILE A 333 8.24 -3.40 -45.02
N ALA A 334 8.00 -3.82 -46.26
CA ALA A 334 8.43 -3.09 -47.46
C ALA A 334 7.62 -1.77 -47.59
N PRO A 335 8.14 -0.76 -48.32
CA PRO A 335 7.46 0.50 -48.59
C PRO A 335 6.13 0.30 -49.31
#